data_65403f3bdfb57507e4f6e147609bcb2b
#
_entry.id   65403f3bdfb57507e4f6e147609bcb2b
#
_cell.length_a   1.000
_cell.length_b   1.000
_cell.length_c   1.000
_cell.angle_alpha   90.00
_cell.angle_beta   90.00
_cell.angle_gamma   90.00
#
_symmetry.space_group_name_H-M   'P 1'
#
loop_
_entity.id
_entity.type
_entity.pdbx_description
1 polymer ?
#
loop_
_entity_poly.entity_id
_entity_poly.type
_entity_poly.pdbx_seq_one_letter_code
_entity_poly.pdbx_strand_id
1 'polypeptide(L)'
;LDTINELKSIKNKTEIKNMIEAHIKDGVAVTKFLYWIKNSNIRKLDEIKVEKKLESFRKQSKNYLFPSFSTIAGSGPNGAIIHYRSNKKSNRKLNKDHLLLVDSGGQYKWGTTDITRTISFSDPSKKTKELYTRVLKGHIAVAISKIDKLKNGNNIDKLARKSLNSINLDYRHGTGHGVGFFMNVHEGPQSISKNNFIKLKKGMIVSNEPGIYLENKLGIRIENLVYIDGNNKNLFFKNLTFAPLEKDLIDENMLTKIEKDYIFSYHLETYSKLSAYLNNKERKWLAKLIQ
;
A
#
# COMPACT_ATOMS: atom_id res chain seq x y z
N LEU A 1 -20.32 -16.51 -14.07
CA LEU A 1 -19.49 -16.32 -12.86
C LEU A 1 -18.99 -17.68 -12.41
N ASP A 2 -17.70 -17.79 -12.16
CA ASP A 2 -17.09 -19.00 -11.61
C ASP A 2 -17.45 -19.09 -10.11
N THR A 3 -18.26 -20.06 -9.74
CA THR A 3 -18.76 -20.28 -8.38
C THR A 3 -17.63 -20.47 -7.37
N ILE A 4 -16.54 -21.12 -7.77
CA ILE A 4 -15.38 -21.34 -6.90
C ILE A 4 -14.71 -20.00 -6.56
N ASN A 5 -14.50 -19.15 -7.55
CA ASN A 5 -13.93 -17.82 -7.36
C ASN A 5 -14.83 -16.94 -6.48
N GLU A 6 -16.15 -17.03 -6.62
CA GLU A 6 -17.07 -16.29 -5.76
C GLU A 6 -16.98 -16.78 -4.30
N LEU A 7 -16.98 -18.08 -4.05
CA LEU A 7 -16.84 -18.64 -2.70
C LEU A 7 -15.51 -18.28 -2.05
N LYS A 8 -14.40 -18.40 -2.77
CA LYS A 8 -13.05 -18.05 -2.29
C LYS A 8 -12.91 -16.56 -1.98
N SER A 9 -13.65 -15.71 -2.68
CA SER A 9 -13.55 -14.25 -2.50
C SER A 9 -13.99 -13.80 -1.11
N ILE A 10 -14.90 -14.54 -0.47
CA ILE A 10 -15.48 -14.24 0.84
C ILE A 10 -14.72 -15.02 1.91
N LYS A 11 -13.74 -14.37 2.54
CA LYS A 11 -12.94 -14.96 3.63
C LYS A 11 -13.76 -15.13 4.89
N ASN A 12 -13.67 -16.30 5.51
CA ASN A 12 -14.29 -16.58 6.78
C ASN A 12 -13.54 -15.93 7.96
N LYS A 13 -14.05 -16.03 9.18
CA LYS A 13 -13.46 -15.40 10.37
C LYS A 13 -12.02 -15.87 10.65
N THR A 14 -11.73 -17.15 10.42
CA THR A 14 -10.38 -17.72 10.63
C THR A 14 -9.40 -17.18 9.59
N GLU A 15 -9.81 -17.13 8.32
CA GLU A 15 -8.99 -16.56 7.25
C GLU A 15 -8.70 -15.08 7.49
N ILE A 16 -9.70 -14.26 7.86
CA ILE A 16 -9.49 -12.84 8.17
C ILE A 16 -8.54 -12.67 9.36
N LYS A 17 -8.70 -13.45 10.44
CA LYS A 17 -7.78 -13.42 11.60
C LYS A 17 -6.36 -13.72 11.17
N ASN A 18 -6.17 -14.73 10.36
CA ASN A 18 -4.85 -15.14 9.87
C ASN A 18 -4.24 -14.12 8.90
N MET A 19 -5.05 -13.50 8.03
CA MET A 19 -4.61 -12.38 7.20
C MET A 19 -4.12 -11.19 8.04
N ILE A 20 -4.82 -10.83 9.12
CA ILE A 20 -4.38 -9.78 10.05
C ILE A 20 -3.01 -10.13 10.64
N GLU A 21 -2.82 -11.37 11.11
CA GLU A 21 -1.54 -11.81 11.66
C GLU A 21 -0.40 -11.77 10.62
N ALA A 22 -0.65 -12.21 9.38
CA ALA A 22 0.31 -12.12 8.30
C ALA A 22 0.73 -10.66 8.04
N HIS A 23 -0.24 -9.75 8.01
CA HIS A 23 0.00 -8.33 7.79
C HIS A 23 0.70 -7.63 8.97
N ILE A 24 0.52 -8.08 10.21
CA ILE A 24 1.33 -7.61 11.35
C ILE A 24 2.80 -8.02 11.15
N LYS A 25 3.08 -9.28 10.77
CA LYS A 25 4.46 -9.74 10.52
C LYS A 25 5.10 -9.01 9.34
N ASP A 26 4.35 -8.82 8.27
CA ASP A 26 4.81 -8.04 7.11
C ASP A 26 5.02 -6.57 7.45
N GLY A 27 4.10 -5.97 8.19
CA GLY A 27 4.21 -4.59 8.66
C GLY A 27 5.45 -4.33 9.51
N VAL A 28 5.84 -5.29 10.36
CA VAL A 28 7.11 -5.23 11.09
C VAL A 28 8.30 -5.21 10.13
N ALA A 29 8.32 -6.10 9.13
CA ALA A 29 9.41 -6.18 8.15
C ALA A 29 9.51 -4.88 7.31
N VAL A 30 8.38 -4.39 6.82
CA VAL A 30 8.30 -3.14 6.03
C VAL A 30 8.69 -1.93 6.89
N THR A 31 8.23 -1.83 8.14
CA THR A 31 8.60 -0.72 9.04
C THR A 31 10.09 -0.71 9.35
N LYS A 32 10.70 -1.87 9.61
CA LYS A 32 12.17 -1.99 9.78
C LYS A 32 12.91 -1.60 8.52
N PHE A 33 12.40 -1.98 7.35
CA PHE A 33 12.96 -1.58 6.07
C PHE A 33 12.88 -0.06 5.86
N LEU A 34 11.73 0.56 6.12
CA LEU A 34 11.55 2.01 5.99
C LEU A 34 12.48 2.77 6.95
N TYR A 35 12.59 2.32 8.19
CA TYR A 35 13.56 2.87 9.14
C TYR A 35 14.99 2.72 8.63
N TRP A 36 15.37 1.53 8.17
CA TRP A 36 16.72 1.27 7.65
C TRP A 36 17.05 2.14 6.45
N ILE A 37 16.18 2.25 5.46
CA ILE A 37 16.49 3.00 4.23
C ILE A 37 16.60 4.51 4.49
N LYS A 38 15.74 5.07 5.35
CA LYS A 38 15.78 6.48 5.77
C LYS A 38 17.06 6.84 6.55
N ASN A 39 17.71 5.87 7.18
CA ASN A 39 18.94 6.05 7.95
C ASN A 39 20.19 5.52 7.23
N SER A 40 20.08 5.09 6.00
CA SER A 40 21.18 4.53 5.21
C SER A 40 21.90 5.57 4.36
N ASN A 41 23.17 5.32 4.05
CA ASN A 41 23.86 6.05 2.98
C ASN A 41 23.34 5.58 1.61
N ILE A 42 22.31 6.25 1.10
CA ILE A 42 21.60 5.87 -0.14
C ILE A 42 22.52 5.84 -1.36
N ARG A 43 23.62 6.63 -1.40
CA ARG A 43 24.57 6.63 -2.52
C ARG A 43 25.24 5.26 -2.75
N LYS A 44 25.26 4.39 -1.72
CA LYS A 44 25.79 3.01 -1.80
C LYS A 44 24.73 1.98 -2.19
N LEU A 45 23.47 2.41 -2.34
CA LEU A 45 22.32 1.57 -2.63
C LEU A 45 21.90 1.70 -4.11
N ASP A 46 21.29 0.63 -4.58
CA ASP A 46 20.61 0.51 -5.87
C ASP A 46 19.31 -0.27 -5.69
N GLU A 47 18.47 -0.29 -6.70
CA GLU A 47 17.14 -0.92 -6.67
C GLU A 47 17.23 -2.42 -6.28
N ILE A 48 18.17 -3.17 -6.84
CA ILE A 48 18.36 -4.61 -6.52
C ILE A 48 18.75 -4.80 -5.05
N LYS A 49 19.61 -3.93 -4.49
CA LYS A 49 19.95 -4.00 -3.06
C LYS A 49 18.78 -3.68 -2.17
N VAL A 50 17.92 -2.74 -2.59
CA VAL A 50 16.67 -2.40 -1.89
C VAL A 50 15.74 -3.61 -1.81
N GLU A 51 15.48 -4.27 -2.94
CA GLU A 51 14.65 -5.47 -2.99
C GLU A 51 15.18 -6.57 -2.05
N LYS A 52 16.48 -6.91 -2.18
CA LYS A 52 17.14 -7.92 -1.35
C LYS A 52 17.07 -7.59 0.14
N LYS A 53 17.20 -6.29 0.48
CA LYS A 53 17.16 -5.86 1.88
C LYS A 53 15.76 -5.98 2.46
N LEU A 54 14.72 -5.57 1.72
CA LEU A 54 13.34 -5.74 2.16
C LEU A 54 13.01 -7.22 2.38
N GLU A 55 13.37 -8.07 1.44
CA GLU A 55 13.17 -9.52 1.59
C GLU A 55 13.95 -10.08 2.79
N SER A 56 15.16 -9.58 3.08
CA SER A 56 15.92 -10.00 4.26
C SER A 56 15.20 -9.69 5.57
N PHE A 57 14.42 -8.60 5.65
CA PHE A 57 13.59 -8.31 6.80
C PHE A 57 12.38 -9.24 6.90
N ARG A 58 11.73 -9.58 5.78
CA ARG A 58 10.63 -10.55 5.74
C ARG A 58 11.09 -11.94 6.19
N LYS A 59 12.28 -12.38 5.77
CA LYS A 59 12.91 -13.65 6.17
C LYS A 59 13.22 -13.79 7.66
N GLN A 60 13.17 -12.70 8.44
CA GLN A 60 13.27 -12.79 9.90
C GLN A 60 12.02 -13.42 10.54
N SER A 61 10.89 -13.45 9.83
CA SER A 61 9.69 -14.13 10.29
C SER A 61 9.72 -15.61 9.91
N LYS A 62 9.58 -16.51 10.90
CA LYS A 62 9.47 -17.97 10.69
C LYS A 62 8.25 -18.37 9.83
N ASN A 63 7.32 -17.46 9.64
CA ASN A 63 6.07 -17.67 8.92
C ASN A 63 6.14 -17.18 7.47
N TYR A 64 7.17 -16.42 7.12
CA TYR A 64 7.43 -16.01 5.74
C TYR A 64 7.95 -17.20 4.93
N LEU A 65 7.42 -17.36 3.72
CA LEU A 65 7.80 -18.45 2.82
C LEU A 65 8.56 -17.92 1.59
N PHE A 66 7.96 -17.01 0.85
CA PHE A 66 8.51 -16.42 -0.37
C PHE A 66 7.75 -15.14 -0.74
N PRO A 67 8.25 -14.34 -1.69
CA PRO A 67 7.51 -13.17 -2.17
C PRO A 67 6.17 -13.57 -2.79
N SER A 68 5.10 -12.82 -2.52
CA SER A 68 3.79 -13.02 -3.17
C SER A 68 3.84 -12.68 -4.67
N PHE A 69 4.77 -11.80 -5.03
CA PHE A 69 5.14 -11.46 -6.41
C PHE A 69 6.56 -10.87 -6.42
N SER A 70 7.14 -10.70 -7.61
CA SER A 70 8.47 -10.08 -7.75
C SER A 70 8.43 -8.63 -7.32
N THR A 71 9.20 -8.26 -6.30
CA THR A 71 9.29 -6.89 -5.78
C THR A 71 9.60 -5.90 -6.89
N ILE A 72 8.90 -4.78 -6.88
CA ILE A 72 9.15 -3.60 -7.70
C ILE A 72 9.87 -2.58 -6.83
N ALA A 73 11.09 -2.20 -7.19
CA ALA A 73 11.81 -1.11 -6.56
C ALA A 73 12.29 -0.17 -7.66
N GLY A 74 11.57 0.92 -7.89
CA GLY A 74 11.83 1.86 -8.97
C GLY A 74 12.27 3.22 -8.46
N SER A 75 13.52 3.62 -8.77
CA SER A 75 14.08 4.93 -8.41
C SER A 75 13.91 5.94 -9.55
N GLY A 76 13.30 7.09 -9.25
CA GLY A 76 13.06 8.17 -10.22
C GLY A 76 12.26 7.68 -11.43
N PRO A 77 12.81 7.77 -12.67
CA PRO A 77 12.13 7.34 -13.89
C PRO A 77 11.63 5.89 -13.89
N ASN A 78 12.37 4.96 -13.23
CA ASN A 78 11.95 3.57 -13.15
C ASN A 78 10.67 3.40 -12.32
N GLY A 79 10.42 4.27 -11.34
CA GLY A 79 9.17 4.30 -10.58
C GLY A 79 7.93 4.64 -11.43
N ALA A 80 8.11 5.25 -12.60
CA ALA A 80 7.01 5.53 -13.53
C ALA A 80 6.53 4.30 -14.31
N ILE A 81 7.28 3.21 -14.29
CA ILE A 81 6.93 1.95 -14.97
C ILE A 81 6.14 1.09 -13.97
N ILE A 82 4.84 0.93 -14.20
CA ILE A 82 3.90 0.32 -13.25
C ILE A 82 4.35 -1.07 -12.77
N HIS A 83 4.79 -1.93 -13.70
CA HIS A 83 5.29 -3.28 -13.43
C HIS A 83 6.81 -3.37 -13.67
N TYR A 84 7.55 -2.39 -13.15
CA TYR A 84 9.01 -2.35 -13.28
C TYR A 84 9.63 -3.60 -12.63
N ARG A 85 10.67 -4.13 -13.29
CA ARG A 85 11.51 -5.21 -12.74
C ARG A 85 12.97 -4.82 -12.89
N SER A 86 13.63 -4.63 -11.78
CA SER A 86 15.04 -4.32 -11.77
C SER A 86 15.87 -5.52 -12.29
N ASN A 87 16.81 -5.23 -13.14
CA ASN A 87 17.77 -6.21 -13.65
C ASN A 87 19.13 -5.53 -13.87
N LYS A 88 20.17 -6.29 -14.17
CA LYS A 88 21.54 -5.75 -14.30
C LYS A 88 21.64 -4.56 -15.28
N LYS A 89 20.77 -4.48 -16.30
CA LYS A 89 20.80 -3.41 -17.31
C LYS A 89 19.99 -2.17 -16.90
N SER A 90 18.85 -2.38 -16.23
CA SER A 90 17.91 -1.31 -15.85
C SER A 90 18.12 -0.78 -14.42
N ASN A 91 18.88 -1.51 -13.58
CA ASN A 91 19.12 -1.17 -12.18
C ASN A 91 19.72 0.23 -12.00
N ARG A 92 19.07 1.08 -11.22
CA ARG A 92 19.54 2.43 -10.91
C ARG A 92 20.12 2.52 -9.50
N LYS A 93 21.20 3.31 -9.35
CA LYS A 93 21.64 3.78 -8.04
C LYS A 93 20.61 4.75 -7.46
N LEU A 94 20.39 4.71 -6.16
CA LEU A 94 19.53 5.66 -5.51
C LEU A 94 20.14 7.07 -5.54
N ASN A 95 19.27 8.05 -5.70
CA ASN A 95 19.63 9.46 -5.69
C ASN A 95 18.69 10.20 -4.72
N LYS A 96 19.24 11.16 -3.96
CA LYS A 96 18.47 11.97 -3.01
C LYS A 96 17.35 12.78 -3.68
N ASP A 97 17.53 13.16 -4.95
CA ASP A 97 16.57 13.96 -5.70
C ASP A 97 15.47 13.15 -6.39
N HIS A 98 15.55 11.81 -6.26
CA HIS A 98 14.58 10.88 -6.82
C HIS A 98 13.70 10.28 -5.72
N LEU A 99 12.42 10.11 -6.02
CA LEU A 99 11.56 9.23 -5.23
C LEU A 99 11.93 7.78 -5.49
N LEU A 100 11.75 6.94 -4.48
CA LEU A 100 11.81 5.49 -4.59
C LEU A 100 10.42 4.92 -4.37
N LEU A 101 9.85 4.28 -5.38
CA LEU A 101 8.63 3.50 -5.27
C LEU A 101 9.02 2.05 -4.99
N VAL A 102 8.49 1.48 -3.90
CA VAL A 102 8.67 0.07 -3.54
C VAL A 102 7.31 -0.58 -3.39
N ASP A 103 7.04 -1.55 -4.26
CA ASP A 103 5.85 -2.37 -4.27
C ASP A 103 6.25 -3.83 -4.09
N SER A 104 5.69 -4.47 -3.07
CA SER A 104 6.17 -5.78 -2.62
C SER A 104 5.16 -6.48 -1.72
N GLY A 105 5.24 -7.79 -1.69
CA GLY A 105 4.43 -8.59 -0.81
C GLY A 105 5.10 -9.89 -0.40
N GLY A 106 4.50 -10.58 0.56
CA GLY A 106 4.98 -11.86 1.04
C GLY A 106 3.87 -12.90 1.14
N GLN A 107 4.21 -14.14 0.81
CA GLN A 107 3.43 -15.31 1.19
C GLN A 107 3.88 -15.75 2.58
N TYR A 108 2.95 -15.73 3.50
CA TYR A 108 3.10 -16.26 4.85
C TYR A 108 2.32 -17.57 4.95
N LYS A 109 2.62 -18.43 5.91
CA LYS A 109 1.95 -19.74 6.08
C LYS A 109 0.43 -19.68 6.05
N TRP A 110 -0.14 -18.52 6.40
CA TRP A 110 -1.58 -18.30 6.49
C TRP A 110 -2.02 -16.91 6.01
N GLY A 111 -1.40 -16.39 4.96
CA GLY A 111 -1.85 -15.14 4.37
C GLY A 111 -0.93 -14.61 3.28
N THR A 112 -1.49 -13.78 2.44
CA THR A 112 -0.81 -13.11 1.32
C THR A 112 -0.82 -11.62 1.58
N THR A 113 0.33 -10.93 1.47
CA THR A 113 0.43 -9.49 1.64
C THR A 113 0.80 -8.80 0.35
N ASP A 114 0.42 -7.53 0.26
CA ASP A 114 0.70 -6.60 -0.82
C ASP A 114 0.76 -5.19 -0.28
N ILE A 115 1.80 -4.43 -0.63
CA ILE A 115 2.00 -3.07 -0.14
C ILE A 115 2.88 -2.26 -1.07
N THR A 116 2.47 -1.04 -1.37
CA THR A 116 3.35 -0.03 -2.00
C THR A 116 3.60 1.14 -1.08
N ARG A 117 4.86 1.58 -1.03
CA ARG A 117 5.28 2.85 -0.42
C ARG A 117 6.16 3.64 -1.38
N THR A 118 5.91 4.94 -1.44
CA THR A 118 6.77 5.89 -2.13
C THR A 118 7.57 6.68 -1.09
N ILE A 119 8.88 6.71 -1.24
CA ILE A 119 9.84 7.17 -0.24
C ILE A 119 10.62 8.37 -0.81
N SER A 120 10.81 9.41 -0.01
CA SER A 120 11.69 10.54 -0.30
C SER A 120 12.96 10.49 0.54
N PHE A 121 14.06 11.03 0.01
CA PHE A 121 15.37 11.10 0.69
C PHE A 121 15.86 12.53 0.91
N SER A 122 15.11 13.52 0.48
CA SER A 122 15.39 14.95 0.66
C SER A 122 14.06 15.68 0.90
N ASP A 123 14.11 17.00 1.06
CA ASP A 123 12.88 17.81 1.06
C ASP A 123 12.29 17.87 -0.36
N PRO A 124 11.10 17.31 -0.59
CA PRO A 124 10.53 17.22 -1.93
C PRO A 124 10.02 18.58 -2.40
N SER A 125 10.03 18.81 -3.73
CA SER A 125 9.42 20.00 -4.30
C SER A 125 7.93 20.12 -3.97
N LYS A 126 7.40 21.35 -3.92
CA LYS A 126 5.95 21.59 -3.73
C LYS A 126 5.09 20.78 -4.69
N LYS A 127 5.53 20.66 -5.97
CA LYS A 127 4.81 19.86 -6.97
C LYS A 127 4.79 18.38 -6.64
N THR A 128 5.89 17.84 -6.13
CA THR A 128 5.98 16.44 -5.70
C THR A 128 5.08 16.17 -4.50
N LYS A 129 5.08 17.06 -3.50
CA LYS A 129 4.18 16.99 -2.34
C LYS A 129 2.72 17.06 -2.77
N GLU A 130 2.38 17.97 -3.68
CA GLU A 130 1.03 18.08 -4.24
C GLU A 130 0.57 16.76 -4.88
N LEU A 131 1.38 16.18 -5.75
CA LEU A 131 1.04 14.92 -6.44
C LEU A 131 0.86 13.76 -5.45
N TYR A 132 1.79 13.61 -4.50
CA TYR A 132 1.69 12.58 -3.47
C TYR A 132 0.42 12.76 -2.62
N THR A 133 0.15 14.00 -2.19
CA THR A 133 -1.03 14.29 -1.37
C THR A 133 -2.33 14.04 -2.13
N ARG A 134 -2.37 14.28 -3.44
CA ARG A 134 -3.54 13.95 -4.27
C ARG A 134 -3.78 12.44 -4.37
N VAL A 135 -2.70 11.64 -4.50
CA VAL A 135 -2.78 10.17 -4.44
C VAL A 135 -3.27 9.73 -3.06
N LEU A 136 -2.70 10.30 -1.99
CA LEU A 136 -3.10 10.01 -0.61
C LEU A 136 -4.58 10.33 -0.35
N LYS A 137 -5.09 11.46 -0.86
CA LYS A 137 -6.52 11.80 -0.77
C LYS A 137 -7.40 10.76 -1.45
N GLY A 138 -6.99 10.25 -2.60
CA GLY A 138 -7.66 9.14 -3.28
C GLY A 138 -7.65 7.85 -2.43
N HIS A 139 -6.51 7.52 -1.87
CA HIS A 139 -6.34 6.37 -0.97
C HIS A 139 -7.25 6.49 0.28
N ILE A 140 -7.27 7.65 0.93
CA ILE A 140 -8.13 7.92 2.09
C ILE A 140 -9.61 7.85 1.70
N ALA A 141 -10.00 8.44 0.56
CA ALA A 141 -11.39 8.43 0.10
C ALA A 141 -11.94 7.00 -0.08
N VAL A 142 -11.10 6.06 -0.55
CA VAL A 142 -11.46 4.63 -0.57
C VAL A 142 -11.59 4.10 0.85
N ALA A 143 -10.57 4.29 1.69
CA ALA A 143 -10.50 3.69 3.02
C ALA A 143 -11.67 4.09 3.94
N ILE A 144 -12.17 5.32 3.84
CA ILE A 144 -13.30 5.82 4.64
C ILE A 144 -14.66 5.70 3.95
N SER A 145 -14.71 5.10 2.75
CA SER A 145 -15.94 5.01 1.97
C SER A 145 -16.98 4.09 2.62
N LYS A 146 -18.25 4.45 2.49
CA LYS A 146 -19.40 3.64 2.93
C LYS A 146 -19.83 2.72 1.79
N ILE A 147 -19.51 1.44 1.91
CA ILE A 147 -19.69 0.44 0.85
C ILE A 147 -21.17 0.15 0.58
N ASP A 148 -22.01 0.16 1.61
CA ASP A 148 -23.45 -0.03 1.49
C ASP A 148 -24.12 1.00 0.55
N LYS A 149 -23.60 2.22 0.48
CA LYS A 149 -24.06 3.28 -0.43
C LYS A 149 -23.46 3.13 -1.84
N LEU A 150 -22.21 2.73 -1.95
CA LEU A 150 -21.48 2.67 -3.21
C LEU A 150 -21.65 1.33 -3.95
N LYS A 151 -21.89 0.24 -3.21
CA LYS A 151 -22.25 -1.11 -3.65
C LYS A 151 -21.18 -1.90 -4.40
N ASN A 152 -20.37 -1.29 -5.27
CA ASN A 152 -19.41 -1.99 -6.12
C ASN A 152 -18.11 -1.21 -6.33
N GLY A 153 -17.10 -1.88 -6.89
CA GLY A 153 -15.78 -1.31 -7.10
C GLY A 153 -15.74 -0.13 -8.08
N ASN A 154 -16.62 -0.08 -9.07
CA ASN A 154 -16.68 1.04 -10.02
C ASN A 154 -16.98 2.38 -9.33
N ASN A 155 -17.94 2.39 -8.42
CA ASN A 155 -18.29 3.62 -7.70
C ASN A 155 -17.19 4.08 -6.74
N ILE A 156 -16.46 3.12 -6.14
CA ILE A 156 -15.33 3.42 -5.24
C ILE A 156 -14.12 3.92 -6.05
N ASP A 157 -13.86 3.33 -7.23
CA ASP A 157 -12.80 3.77 -8.14
C ASP A 157 -12.93 5.26 -8.52
N LYS A 158 -14.16 5.72 -8.76
CA LYS A 158 -14.44 7.14 -9.03
C LYS A 158 -14.01 8.06 -7.88
N LEU A 159 -14.17 7.62 -6.63
CA LEU A 159 -13.74 8.41 -5.45
C LEU A 159 -12.22 8.51 -5.39
N ALA A 160 -11.52 7.40 -5.63
CA ALA A 160 -10.06 7.36 -5.63
C ALA A 160 -9.45 8.33 -6.65
N ARG A 161 -10.05 8.41 -7.84
CA ARG A 161 -9.54 9.24 -8.94
C ARG A 161 -9.88 10.72 -8.82
N LYS A 162 -10.89 11.08 -8.02
CA LYS A 162 -11.43 12.45 -7.96
C LYS A 162 -10.36 13.53 -7.76
N SER A 163 -9.42 13.32 -6.85
CA SER A 163 -8.39 14.31 -6.52
C SER A 163 -7.38 14.52 -7.65
N LEU A 164 -7.02 13.48 -8.40
CA LEU A 164 -6.16 13.57 -9.57
C LEU A 164 -6.90 14.14 -10.78
N ASN A 165 -8.13 13.69 -11.02
CA ASN A 165 -8.95 14.17 -12.14
C ASN A 165 -9.24 15.69 -12.04
N SER A 166 -9.27 16.27 -10.84
CA SER A 166 -9.45 17.72 -10.66
C SER A 166 -8.31 18.58 -11.23
N ILE A 167 -7.19 17.97 -11.57
CA ILE A 167 -6.04 18.60 -12.25
C ILE A 167 -5.71 17.92 -13.59
N ASN A 168 -6.70 17.25 -14.20
CA ASN A 168 -6.56 16.54 -15.48
C ASN A 168 -5.47 15.44 -15.48
N LEU A 169 -5.24 14.81 -14.33
CA LEU A 169 -4.34 13.65 -14.20
C LEU A 169 -5.14 12.40 -13.82
N ASP A 170 -4.66 11.24 -14.27
CA ASP A 170 -5.25 9.93 -13.98
C ASP A 170 -4.18 8.84 -14.07
N TYR A 171 -4.51 7.63 -13.63
CA TYR A 171 -3.68 6.43 -13.77
C TYR A 171 -4.41 5.35 -14.57
N ARG A 172 -3.63 4.48 -15.24
CA ARG A 172 -4.17 3.52 -16.22
C ARG A 172 -4.62 2.18 -15.61
N HIS A 173 -4.15 1.83 -14.41
CA HIS A 173 -4.52 0.58 -13.74
C HIS A 173 -5.80 0.72 -12.91
N GLY A 174 -6.33 -0.38 -12.39
CA GLY A 174 -7.41 -0.37 -11.42
C GLY A 174 -6.97 0.25 -10.08
N THR A 175 -7.88 0.84 -9.33
CA THR A 175 -7.57 1.34 -7.97
C THR A 175 -7.32 0.21 -6.98
N GLY A 176 -7.75 -1.01 -7.30
CA GLY A 176 -7.50 -2.18 -6.47
C GLY A 176 -8.02 -3.47 -7.11
N HIS A 177 -7.44 -4.57 -6.68
CA HIS A 177 -7.80 -5.93 -7.07
C HIS A 177 -8.20 -6.75 -5.85
N GLY A 178 -8.89 -7.86 -6.05
CA GLY A 178 -9.12 -8.84 -5.01
C GLY A 178 -7.83 -9.58 -4.65
N VAL A 179 -7.76 -10.11 -3.43
CA VAL A 179 -6.60 -10.83 -2.91
C VAL A 179 -7.00 -12.19 -2.35
N GLY A 180 -6.22 -13.21 -2.66
CA GLY A 180 -6.41 -14.56 -2.16
C GLY A 180 -5.92 -14.76 -0.72
N PHE A 181 -6.42 -15.81 -0.09
CA PHE A 181 -5.89 -16.30 1.19
C PHE A 181 -4.86 -17.39 0.91
N PHE A 182 -3.59 -17.10 1.11
CA PHE A 182 -2.47 -18.00 0.76
C PHE A 182 -2.47 -18.45 -0.73
N MET A 183 -3.07 -17.67 -1.59
CA MET A 183 -3.20 -17.96 -3.02
C MET A 183 -2.66 -16.78 -3.84
N ASN A 184 -3.26 -16.52 -4.98
CA ASN A 184 -2.82 -15.45 -5.84
C ASN A 184 -2.97 -14.08 -5.19
N VAL A 185 -1.96 -13.23 -5.31
CA VAL A 185 -2.04 -11.83 -4.88
C VAL A 185 -3.16 -11.10 -5.64
N HIS A 186 -3.32 -11.38 -6.93
CA HIS A 186 -4.47 -10.94 -7.73
C HIS A 186 -5.49 -12.07 -7.81
N GLU A 187 -6.59 -11.97 -7.06
CA GLU A 187 -7.66 -12.97 -7.01
C GLU A 187 -9.04 -12.30 -7.00
N GLY A 188 -9.76 -12.40 -8.10
CA GLY A 188 -11.13 -11.89 -8.25
C GLY A 188 -12.21 -12.75 -7.57
N PRO A 189 -13.50 -12.47 -7.86
CA PRO A 189 -14.03 -11.64 -8.94
C PRO A 189 -14.12 -10.14 -8.66
N GLN A 190 -14.02 -9.73 -7.36
CA GLN A 190 -14.10 -8.33 -6.95
C GLN A 190 -12.82 -7.55 -7.29
N SER A 191 -12.99 -6.29 -7.62
CA SER A 191 -11.91 -5.30 -7.73
C SER A 191 -12.46 -3.89 -7.58
N ILE A 192 -11.58 -2.93 -7.31
CA ILE A 192 -11.91 -1.50 -7.35
C ILE A 192 -11.40 -0.98 -8.70
N SER A 193 -12.27 -0.92 -9.71
CA SER A 193 -11.88 -0.52 -11.07
C SER A 193 -13.07 -0.01 -11.88
N LYS A 194 -12.77 0.73 -12.96
CA LYS A 194 -13.77 1.34 -13.85
C LYS A 194 -14.81 0.35 -14.41
N ASN A 195 -14.41 -0.91 -14.58
CA ASN A 195 -15.24 -1.91 -15.28
C ASN A 195 -15.70 -3.05 -14.35
N ASN A 196 -15.54 -2.93 -13.03
CA ASN A 196 -15.98 -3.96 -12.10
C ASN A 196 -17.25 -3.53 -11.36
N PHE A 197 -18.35 -4.24 -11.64
CA PHE A 197 -19.67 -4.01 -11.06
C PHE A 197 -20.06 -5.10 -10.04
N ILE A 198 -19.12 -5.95 -9.67
CA ILE A 198 -19.34 -7.00 -8.64
C ILE A 198 -19.69 -6.30 -7.33
N LYS A 199 -20.79 -6.75 -6.71
CA LYS A 199 -21.21 -6.25 -5.40
C LYS A 199 -20.18 -6.68 -4.34
N LEU A 200 -19.66 -5.70 -3.66
CA LEU A 200 -18.75 -5.95 -2.54
C LEU A 200 -19.50 -6.52 -1.34
N LYS A 201 -18.95 -7.57 -0.72
CA LYS A 201 -19.56 -8.30 0.39
C LYS A 201 -18.60 -8.35 1.58
N LYS A 202 -19.14 -8.49 2.80
CA LYS A 202 -18.35 -8.74 4.01
C LYS A 202 -17.43 -9.96 3.82
N GLY A 203 -16.19 -9.85 4.28
CA GLY A 203 -15.17 -10.89 4.13
C GLY A 203 -14.35 -10.80 2.85
N MET A 204 -14.74 -9.98 1.87
CA MET A 204 -13.90 -9.73 0.70
C MET A 204 -12.69 -8.87 1.07
N ILE A 205 -11.54 -9.16 0.45
CA ILE A 205 -10.29 -8.42 0.57
C ILE A 205 -10.00 -7.77 -0.77
N VAL A 206 -9.56 -6.50 -0.73
CA VAL A 206 -9.12 -5.77 -1.93
C VAL A 206 -7.88 -4.93 -1.62
N SER A 207 -7.06 -4.66 -2.64
CA SER A 207 -6.06 -3.60 -2.57
C SER A 207 -6.72 -2.22 -2.71
N ASN A 208 -6.04 -1.21 -2.18
CA ASN A 208 -6.38 0.20 -2.31
C ASN A 208 -5.09 0.92 -2.69
N GLU A 209 -4.85 1.08 -4.00
CA GLU A 209 -3.55 1.41 -4.59
C GLU A 209 -3.59 2.52 -5.65
N PRO A 210 -4.23 3.66 -5.42
CA PRO A 210 -4.16 4.76 -6.37
C PRO A 210 -2.72 5.22 -6.59
N GLY A 211 -2.43 5.73 -7.78
CA GLY A 211 -1.09 6.19 -8.14
C GLY A 211 -1.08 7.30 -9.18
N ILE A 212 0.10 7.82 -9.48
CA ILE A 212 0.39 8.70 -10.60
C ILE A 212 1.77 8.38 -11.17
N TYR A 213 1.89 8.36 -12.48
CA TYR A 213 3.12 7.96 -13.16
C TYR A 213 3.44 9.00 -14.24
N LEU A 214 4.51 9.74 -14.02
CA LEU A 214 5.02 10.72 -14.97
C LEU A 214 6.20 10.10 -15.71
N GLU A 215 5.98 9.76 -16.96
CA GLU A 215 6.96 9.09 -17.81
C GLU A 215 8.31 9.79 -17.75
N ASN A 216 9.39 9.00 -17.65
CA ASN A 216 10.78 9.47 -17.52
C ASN A 216 11.07 10.39 -16.31
N LYS A 217 10.15 10.50 -15.35
CA LYS A 217 10.31 11.38 -14.18
C LYS A 217 10.17 10.64 -12.87
N LEU A 218 8.97 10.22 -12.52
CA LEU A 218 8.66 9.60 -11.23
C LEU A 218 7.36 8.77 -11.26
N GLY A 219 7.24 7.83 -10.35
CA GLY A 219 5.98 7.18 -9.98
C GLY A 219 5.69 7.39 -8.50
N ILE A 220 4.42 7.54 -8.20
CA ILE A 220 3.87 7.59 -6.84
C ILE A 220 2.73 6.59 -6.79
N ARG A 221 2.79 5.64 -5.86
CA ARG A 221 1.69 4.73 -5.50
C ARG A 221 1.66 4.60 -3.98
N ILE A 222 0.47 4.61 -3.43
CA ILE A 222 0.23 4.34 -2.00
C ILE A 222 -0.75 3.19 -1.95
N GLU A 223 -0.33 2.09 -1.36
CA GLU A 223 -1.14 0.89 -1.31
C GLU A 223 -1.23 0.29 0.08
N ASN A 224 -2.45 -0.07 0.45
CA ASN A 224 -2.78 -0.96 1.56
C ASN A 224 -3.75 -2.02 1.08
N LEU A 225 -3.70 -3.20 1.67
CA LEU A 225 -4.81 -4.13 1.63
C LEU A 225 -5.85 -3.77 2.69
N VAL A 226 -7.11 -3.91 2.32
CA VAL A 226 -8.26 -3.69 3.20
C VAL A 226 -9.25 -4.86 3.09
N TYR A 227 -9.95 -5.16 4.16
CA TYR A 227 -11.06 -6.11 4.12
C TYR A 227 -12.38 -5.45 4.47
N ILE A 228 -13.47 -6.04 3.99
CA ILE A 228 -14.82 -5.52 4.22
C ILE A 228 -15.40 -6.15 5.48
N ASP A 229 -15.80 -5.31 6.43
CA ASP A 229 -16.47 -5.70 7.67
C ASP A 229 -17.80 -4.94 7.85
N GLY A 230 -18.53 -5.26 8.91
CA GLY A 230 -19.82 -4.63 9.21
C GLY A 230 -20.99 -5.59 9.08
N ASN A 231 -22.16 -5.03 8.81
CA ASN A 231 -23.40 -5.76 8.55
C ASN A 231 -24.06 -5.21 7.25
N ASN A 232 -25.14 -5.85 6.81
CA ASN A 232 -25.80 -5.53 5.53
C ASN A 232 -26.25 -4.07 5.38
N LYS A 233 -26.35 -3.27 6.47
CA LYS A 233 -26.77 -1.88 6.47
C LYS A 233 -25.61 -0.90 6.69
N ASN A 234 -24.43 -1.43 7.06
CA ASN A 234 -23.24 -0.61 7.33
C ASN A 234 -21.98 -1.44 7.04
N LEU A 235 -21.59 -1.48 5.76
CA LEU A 235 -20.35 -2.10 5.30
C LEU A 235 -19.27 -1.04 5.14
N PHE A 236 -18.07 -1.33 5.64
CA PHE A 236 -16.93 -0.43 5.62
C PHE A 236 -15.62 -1.21 5.46
N PHE A 237 -14.56 -0.51 5.08
CA PHE A 237 -13.23 -1.07 5.00
C PHE A 237 -12.51 -1.02 6.35
N LYS A 238 -11.77 -2.09 6.65
CA LYS A 238 -10.76 -2.15 7.71
C LYS A 238 -9.39 -2.39 7.11
N ASN A 239 -8.38 -1.72 7.66
CA ASN A 239 -7.00 -1.94 7.24
C ASN A 239 -6.53 -3.34 7.59
N LEU A 240 -5.80 -3.97 6.65
CA LEU A 240 -4.95 -5.12 6.89
C LEU A 240 -3.49 -4.68 6.95
N THR A 241 -3.08 -3.75 6.11
CA THR A 241 -1.71 -3.26 6.04
C THR A 241 -1.40 -2.28 7.17
N PHE A 242 -0.36 -2.59 7.93
CA PHE A 242 0.15 -1.77 9.03
C PHE A 242 1.60 -1.39 8.72
N ALA A 243 1.80 -0.26 8.04
CA ALA A 243 3.11 0.31 7.76
C ALA A 243 2.98 1.83 7.60
N PRO A 244 3.97 2.63 8.05
CA PRO A 244 3.83 4.07 8.01
C PRO A 244 3.75 4.61 6.56
N LEU A 245 3.03 5.73 6.42
CA LEU A 245 3.01 6.56 5.22
C LEU A 245 4.21 7.51 5.25
N GLU A 246 4.65 7.98 4.07
CA GLU A 246 5.78 8.91 3.94
C GLU A 246 5.34 10.34 4.28
N LYS A 247 5.60 10.76 5.52
CA LYS A 247 5.17 12.07 6.04
C LYS A 247 5.84 13.25 5.29
N ASP A 248 7.10 13.10 4.88
CA ASP A 248 7.84 14.16 4.19
C ASP A 248 7.22 14.54 2.84
N LEU A 249 6.42 13.65 2.24
CA LEU A 249 5.70 13.86 0.97
C LEU A 249 4.31 14.48 1.15
N ILE A 250 3.82 14.65 2.36
CA ILE A 250 2.47 15.16 2.61
C ILE A 250 2.49 16.70 2.67
N ASP A 251 1.64 17.36 1.89
CA ASP A 251 1.27 18.76 2.08
C ASP A 251 0.02 18.82 2.96
N GLU A 252 0.22 19.11 4.25
CA GLU A 252 -0.85 19.14 5.25
C GLU A 252 -1.91 20.24 4.99
N ASN A 253 -1.54 21.29 4.22
CA ASN A 253 -2.48 22.38 3.87
C ASN A 253 -3.53 21.91 2.86
N MET A 254 -3.27 20.84 2.13
CA MET A 254 -4.21 20.24 1.18
C MET A 254 -5.21 19.28 1.84
N LEU A 255 -4.97 18.90 3.09
CA LEU A 255 -5.79 17.92 3.80
C LEU A 255 -6.94 18.57 4.56
N THR A 256 -8.12 17.98 4.45
CA THR A 256 -9.26 18.28 5.32
C THR A 256 -9.02 17.71 6.72
N LYS A 257 -9.81 18.18 7.71
CA LYS A 257 -9.76 17.61 9.08
C LYS A 257 -9.99 16.09 9.08
N ILE A 258 -10.99 15.60 8.34
CA ILE A 258 -11.29 14.15 8.26
C ILE A 258 -10.09 13.36 7.73
N GLU A 259 -9.38 13.89 6.75
CA GLU A 259 -8.19 13.22 6.18
C GLU A 259 -7.02 13.23 7.16
N LYS A 260 -6.82 14.32 7.90
CA LYS A 260 -5.82 14.39 8.98
C LYS A 260 -6.14 13.40 10.12
N ASP A 261 -7.40 13.35 10.54
CA ASP A 261 -7.89 12.43 11.58
C ASP A 261 -7.70 10.97 11.15
N TYR A 262 -7.94 10.65 9.85
CA TYR A 262 -7.66 9.32 9.31
C TYR A 262 -6.17 8.97 9.38
N ILE A 263 -5.27 9.86 8.91
CA ILE A 263 -3.82 9.61 8.93
C ILE A 263 -3.32 9.39 10.36
N PHE A 264 -3.77 10.23 11.30
CA PHE A 264 -3.45 10.08 12.72
C PHE A 264 -3.90 8.72 13.27
N SER A 265 -5.17 8.37 13.04
CA SER A 265 -5.75 7.10 13.51
C SER A 265 -5.04 5.89 12.88
N TYR A 266 -4.70 5.95 11.59
CA TYR A 266 -3.96 4.93 10.88
C TYR A 266 -2.55 4.72 11.46
N HIS A 267 -1.80 5.80 11.70
CA HIS A 267 -0.47 5.70 12.31
C HIS A 267 -0.55 5.22 13.76
N LEU A 268 -1.55 5.63 14.53
CA LEU A 268 -1.77 5.16 15.89
C LEU A 268 -2.07 3.65 15.92
N GLU A 269 -2.93 3.16 15.03
CA GLU A 269 -3.20 1.73 14.88
C GLU A 269 -1.94 0.97 14.46
N THR A 270 -1.18 1.48 13.48
CA THR A 270 0.09 0.91 13.04
C THR A 270 1.08 0.79 14.20
N TYR A 271 1.24 1.85 14.99
CA TYR A 271 2.10 1.83 16.17
C TYR A 271 1.65 0.80 17.21
N SER A 272 0.34 0.78 17.51
CA SER A 272 -0.24 -0.17 18.46
C SER A 272 0.01 -1.63 18.07
N LYS A 273 -0.10 -1.95 16.77
CA LYS A 273 0.12 -3.31 16.26
C LYS A 273 1.58 -3.73 16.19
N LEU A 274 2.49 -2.80 15.93
CA LEU A 274 3.87 -3.12 15.57
C LEU A 274 4.90 -2.84 16.68
N SER A 275 4.63 -1.91 17.59
CA SER A 275 5.61 -1.38 18.55
C SER A 275 6.29 -2.46 19.41
N ALA A 276 5.56 -3.52 19.79
CA ALA A 276 6.09 -4.62 20.59
C ALA A 276 7.15 -5.46 19.84
N TYR A 277 7.20 -5.41 18.51
CA TYR A 277 8.13 -6.18 17.67
C TYR A 277 9.32 -5.35 17.18
N LEU A 278 9.37 -4.07 17.51
CA LEU A 278 10.40 -3.13 17.07
C LEU A 278 11.41 -2.86 18.20
N ASN A 279 12.66 -2.63 17.81
CA ASN A 279 13.66 -2.16 18.78
C ASN A 279 13.40 -0.71 19.20
N ASN A 280 14.14 -0.22 20.20
CA ASN A 280 13.91 1.11 20.77
C ASN A 280 14.07 2.25 19.74
N LYS A 281 15.03 2.15 18.80
CA LYS A 281 15.26 3.19 17.79
C LYS A 281 14.14 3.19 16.74
N GLU A 282 13.76 2.03 16.26
CA GLU A 282 12.65 1.83 15.30
C GLU A 282 11.32 2.31 15.90
N ARG A 283 11.05 1.94 17.15
CA ARG A 283 9.84 2.35 17.87
C ARG A 283 9.74 3.85 18.09
N LYS A 284 10.85 4.49 18.51
CA LYS A 284 10.92 5.96 18.67
C LYS A 284 10.72 6.67 17.32
N TRP A 285 11.29 6.14 16.24
CA TRP A 285 11.09 6.66 14.89
C TRP A 285 9.62 6.56 14.47
N LEU A 286 8.99 5.39 14.63
CA LEU A 286 7.58 5.17 14.30
C LEU A 286 6.65 6.09 15.12
N ALA A 287 6.95 6.30 16.42
CA ALA A 287 6.17 7.17 17.29
C ALA A 287 6.15 8.64 16.81
N LYS A 288 7.25 9.14 16.20
CA LYS A 288 7.30 10.51 15.66
C LYS A 288 6.35 10.75 14.49
N LEU A 289 5.86 9.69 13.84
CA LEU A 289 4.93 9.80 12.70
C LEU A 289 3.47 9.98 13.17
N ILE A 290 3.20 9.77 14.46
CA ILE A 290 1.87 9.98 15.05
C ILE A 290 1.68 11.46 15.46
N GLN A 291 2.79 12.19 15.64
CA GLN A 291 2.79 13.63 15.95
C GLN A 291 2.57 14.45 14.66
#